data_5f6accdaaabf967f59d8568bfbf64aa3
#
_entry.id   5f6accdaaabf967f59d8568bfbf64aa3
#
_cell.length_a   1.000
_cell.length_b   1.000
_cell.length_c   1.000
_cell.angle_alpha   90.00
_cell.angle_beta   90.00
_cell.angle_gamma   90.00
#
_symmetry.space_group_name_H-M   'P 1'
#
loop_
_entity.id
_entity.type
_entity.pdbx_description
1 polymer ?
#
loop_
_entity_poly.entity_id
_entity_poly.type
_entity_poly.pdbx_seq_one_letter_code
_entity_poly.pdbx_strand_id
1 'polypeptide(L)'
;RTKPELRNQERYNAAKLTEAGVPVAFNTDALVFPIDLLAASAKIAVLAGLPWQQALESLTIRSAEAAGVADEIGSVTVGKRADLLVFSRDPIDLLVKPDAVFVDGICLN
;
A
#
# COMPACT_ATOMS: atom_id res chain seq x y z
N ARG A 1 26.83 -9.38 -2.42
CA ARG A 1 26.54 -10.80 -2.16
C ARG A 1 25.11 -10.96 -1.70
N THR A 2 24.29 -11.69 -2.44
CA THR A 2 22.91 -11.94 -2.07
C THR A 2 22.88 -12.89 -0.86
N LYS A 3 22.09 -12.55 0.16
CA LYS A 3 21.86 -13.45 1.29
C LYS A 3 21.20 -14.76 0.81
N PRO A 4 21.58 -15.92 1.36
CA PRO A 4 21.01 -17.21 0.93
C PRO A 4 19.48 -17.27 0.96
N GLU A 5 18.87 -16.65 1.97
CA GLU A 5 17.42 -16.57 2.14
C GLU A 5 16.70 -15.77 1.04
N LEU A 6 17.42 -14.96 0.28
CA LEU A 6 16.87 -14.15 -0.82
C LEU A 6 16.97 -14.84 -2.18
N ARG A 7 17.60 -15.99 -2.28
CA ARG A 7 17.82 -16.69 -3.55
C ARG A 7 16.53 -17.18 -4.22
N ASN A 8 15.50 -17.44 -3.43
CA ASN A 8 14.22 -17.97 -3.89
C ASN A 8 13.10 -16.93 -3.87
N GLN A 9 13.43 -15.64 -3.91
CA GLN A 9 12.41 -14.61 -4.01
C GLN A 9 11.68 -14.69 -5.34
N GLU A 10 10.36 -14.87 -5.26
CA GLU A 10 9.51 -14.86 -6.43
C GLU A 10 9.01 -13.46 -6.76
N ARG A 11 9.12 -13.11 -8.04
CA ARG A 11 8.64 -11.83 -8.58
C ARG A 11 7.12 -11.62 -8.37
N TYR A 12 6.38 -12.73 -8.30
CA TYR A 12 4.92 -12.75 -8.21
C TYR A 12 4.41 -13.07 -6.80
N ASN A 13 5.25 -12.92 -5.79
CA ASN A 13 4.96 -13.38 -4.44
C ASN A 13 3.68 -12.77 -3.86
N ALA A 14 3.50 -11.45 -4.00
CA ALA A 14 2.31 -10.76 -3.49
C ALA A 14 1.02 -11.28 -4.15
N ALA A 15 1.02 -11.50 -5.46
CA ALA A 15 -0.12 -12.04 -6.19
C ALA A 15 -0.45 -13.47 -5.72
N LYS A 16 0.55 -14.33 -5.59
CA LYS A 16 0.37 -15.71 -5.14
C LYS A 16 -0.13 -15.81 -3.71
N LEU A 17 0.39 -14.98 -2.80
CA LEU A 17 -0.08 -14.95 -1.42
C LEU A 17 -1.54 -14.49 -1.35
N THR A 18 -1.89 -13.45 -2.09
CA THR A 18 -3.27 -12.96 -2.15
C THR A 18 -4.23 -14.00 -2.73
N GLU A 19 -3.84 -14.69 -3.80
CA GLU A 19 -4.60 -15.79 -4.39
C GLU A 19 -4.81 -16.94 -3.40
N ALA A 20 -3.82 -17.20 -2.57
CA ALA A 20 -3.91 -18.20 -1.49
C ALA A 20 -4.71 -17.70 -0.25
N GLY A 21 -5.27 -16.50 -0.29
CA GLY A 21 -6.05 -15.92 0.82
C GLY A 21 -5.20 -15.34 1.94
N VAL A 22 -3.90 -15.15 1.72
CA VAL A 22 -3.01 -14.55 2.72
C VAL A 22 -3.07 -13.03 2.60
N PRO A 23 -3.40 -12.30 3.68
CA PRO A 23 -3.36 -10.83 3.68
C PRO A 23 -1.95 -10.30 3.40
N VAL A 24 -1.83 -9.34 2.49
CA VAL A 24 -0.55 -8.73 2.13
C VAL A 24 -0.59 -7.24 2.46
N ALA A 25 0.44 -6.76 3.14
CA ALA A 25 0.70 -5.35 3.37
C ALA A 25 2.08 -4.99 2.80
N PHE A 26 2.18 -3.80 2.20
CA PHE A 26 3.45 -3.31 1.68
C PHE A 26 4.21 -2.48 2.72
N ASN A 27 5.52 -2.63 2.71
CA ASN A 27 6.43 -1.85 3.52
C ASN A 27 7.69 -1.53 2.70
N THR A 28 8.19 -0.31 2.81
CA THR A 28 9.44 0.10 2.15
C THR A 28 10.68 -0.22 2.96
N ASP A 29 10.52 -0.39 4.28
CA ASP A 29 11.68 -0.42 5.19
C ASP A 29 12.58 0.80 4.96
N ALA A 30 12.14 1.96 5.41
CA ALA A 30 12.56 3.30 4.96
C ALA A 30 14.07 3.57 4.90
N LEU A 31 14.89 2.76 5.56
CA LEU A 31 16.35 2.82 5.46
C LEU A 31 16.88 2.04 4.24
N VAL A 32 16.07 1.15 3.67
CA VAL A 32 16.42 0.35 2.48
C VAL A 32 15.88 1.02 1.22
N PHE A 33 14.63 1.45 1.25
CA PHE A 33 13.98 2.18 0.17
C PHE A 33 13.36 3.47 0.70
N PRO A 34 13.37 4.56 -0.09
CA PRO A 34 12.66 5.78 0.25
C PRO A 34 11.17 5.53 0.53
N ILE A 35 10.63 6.18 1.55
CA ILE A 35 9.24 5.99 2.00
C ILE A 35 8.22 6.40 0.93
N ASP A 36 8.57 7.37 0.08
CA ASP A 36 7.74 7.86 -1.01
C ASP A 36 7.61 6.86 -2.18
N LEU A 37 8.38 5.78 -2.17
CA LEU A 37 8.28 4.70 -3.16
C LEU A 37 7.29 3.59 -2.77
N LEU A 38 6.51 3.76 -1.71
CA LEU A 38 5.55 2.73 -1.26
C LEU A 38 4.51 2.42 -2.34
N ALA A 39 3.93 3.44 -2.96
CA ALA A 39 2.96 3.25 -4.05
C ALA A 39 3.59 2.59 -5.29
N ALA A 40 4.87 2.90 -5.57
CA ALA A 40 5.60 2.23 -6.65
C ALA A 40 5.77 0.73 -6.40
N SER A 41 5.96 0.30 -5.16
CA SER A 41 5.99 -1.13 -4.80
C SER A 41 4.66 -1.82 -5.12
N ALA A 42 3.54 -1.18 -4.83
CA ALA A 42 2.21 -1.68 -5.20
C ALA A 42 2.02 -1.75 -6.72
N LYS A 43 2.49 -0.74 -7.46
CA LYS A 43 2.44 -0.75 -8.93
C LYS A 43 3.23 -1.92 -9.53
N ILE A 44 4.42 -2.18 -9.03
CA ILE A 44 5.23 -3.32 -9.46
C ILE A 44 4.49 -4.65 -9.21
N ALA A 45 3.83 -4.79 -8.06
CA ALA A 45 3.04 -5.99 -7.76
C ALA A 45 1.83 -6.13 -8.69
N VAL A 46 1.16 -5.03 -9.06
CA VAL A 46 0.07 -5.05 -10.06
C VAL A 46 0.57 -5.51 -11.41
N LEU A 47 1.71 -5.01 -11.86
CA LEU A 47 2.33 -5.45 -13.12
C LEU A 47 2.75 -6.92 -13.08
N ALA A 48 2.99 -7.46 -11.89
CA ALA A 48 3.31 -8.86 -11.66
C ALA A 48 2.06 -9.74 -11.37
N GLY A 49 0.85 -9.22 -11.58
CA GLY A 49 -0.39 -9.99 -11.51
C GLY A 49 -1.25 -9.78 -10.26
N LEU A 50 -0.85 -8.94 -9.31
CA LEU A 50 -1.71 -8.59 -8.17
C LEU A 50 -2.89 -7.75 -8.67
N PRO A 51 -4.16 -8.10 -8.36
CA PRO A 51 -5.30 -7.26 -8.73
C PRO A 51 -5.18 -5.85 -8.14
N TRP A 52 -5.55 -4.84 -8.91
CA TRP A 52 -5.44 -3.43 -8.52
C TRP A 52 -6.08 -3.11 -7.16
N GLN A 53 -7.29 -3.61 -6.94
CA GLN A 53 -7.99 -3.40 -5.66
C GLN A 53 -7.23 -4.01 -4.49
N GLN A 54 -6.67 -5.20 -4.65
CA GLN A 54 -5.86 -5.85 -3.64
C GLN A 54 -4.59 -5.06 -3.33
N ALA A 55 -3.97 -4.47 -4.36
CA ALA A 55 -2.82 -3.61 -4.18
C ALA A 55 -3.17 -2.34 -3.40
N LEU A 56 -4.31 -1.71 -3.69
CA LEU A 56 -4.80 -0.55 -2.94
C LEU A 56 -5.11 -0.91 -1.48
N GLU A 57 -5.78 -2.02 -1.24
CA GLU A 57 -6.06 -2.52 0.11
C GLU A 57 -4.77 -2.80 0.89
N SER A 58 -3.74 -3.32 0.23
CA SER A 58 -2.43 -3.60 0.83
C SER A 58 -1.70 -2.33 1.28
N LEU A 59 -2.00 -1.19 0.67
CA LEU A 59 -1.48 0.12 1.07
C LEU A 59 -2.32 0.79 2.17
N THR A 60 -3.52 0.33 2.42
CA THR A 60 -4.51 0.99 3.28
C THR A 60 -5.00 0.06 4.38
N ILE A 61 -6.13 -0.59 4.19
CA ILE A 61 -6.78 -1.37 5.26
C ILE A 61 -5.94 -2.58 5.72
N ARG A 62 -5.26 -3.28 4.82
CA ARG A 62 -4.42 -4.43 5.20
C ARG A 62 -3.22 -4.01 6.02
N SER A 63 -2.61 -2.86 5.70
CA SER A 63 -1.54 -2.27 6.50
C SER A 63 -2.05 -1.84 7.88
N ALA A 64 -3.23 -1.25 7.95
CA ALA A 64 -3.86 -0.87 9.21
C ALA A 64 -4.20 -2.08 10.10
N GLU A 65 -4.70 -3.17 9.49
CA GLU A 65 -4.93 -4.45 10.18
C GLU A 65 -3.63 -5.03 10.74
N ALA A 66 -2.56 -5.06 9.93
CA ALA A 66 -1.26 -5.54 10.35
C ALA A 66 -0.66 -4.72 11.51
N ALA A 67 -0.92 -3.42 11.53
CA ALA A 67 -0.49 -2.51 12.60
C ALA A 67 -1.45 -2.50 13.82
N GLY A 68 -2.61 -3.18 13.75
CA GLY A 68 -3.59 -3.22 14.83
C GLY A 68 -4.43 -1.94 15.01
N VAL A 69 -4.53 -1.10 13.96
CA VAL A 69 -5.22 0.20 14.01
C VAL A 69 -6.35 0.32 12.99
N ALA A 70 -6.82 -0.80 12.47
CA ALA A 70 -7.87 -0.83 11.43
C ALA A 70 -9.22 -0.27 11.90
N ASP A 71 -9.48 -0.21 13.20
CA ASP A 71 -10.68 0.41 13.76
C ASP A 71 -10.67 1.94 13.63
N GLU A 72 -9.48 2.54 13.52
CA GLU A 72 -9.30 3.99 13.49
C GLU A 72 -9.00 4.54 12.10
N ILE A 73 -8.27 3.78 11.29
CA ILE A 73 -7.76 4.21 9.97
C ILE A 73 -7.83 3.09 8.93
N GLY A 74 -7.40 3.38 7.71
CA GLY A 74 -7.22 2.40 6.63
C GLY A 74 -8.40 2.24 5.70
N SER A 75 -9.55 2.84 6.00
CA SER A 75 -10.71 2.86 5.10
C SER A 75 -11.54 4.12 5.29
N VAL A 76 -12.29 4.49 4.26
CA VAL A 76 -13.28 5.58 4.32
C VAL A 76 -14.57 5.01 4.92
N THR A 77 -14.67 5.09 6.23
CA THR A 77 -15.80 4.52 7.00
C THR A 77 -16.21 5.51 8.08
N VAL A 78 -17.51 5.66 8.29
CA VAL A 78 -18.06 6.54 9.34
C VAL A 78 -17.48 6.15 10.70
N GLY A 79 -16.99 7.14 11.44
CA GLY A 79 -16.38 6.96 12.76
C GLY A 79 -14.85 6.80 12.74
N LYS A 80 -14.23 6.58 11.58
CA LYS A 80 -12.77 6.56 11.45
C LYS A 80 -12.21 7.96 11.24
N ARG A 81 -10.91 8.10 11.51
CA ARG A 81 -10.19 9.36 11.28
C ARG A 81 -10.21 9.72 9.81
N ALA A 82 -10.40 10.99 9.53
CA ALA A 82 -10.37 11.52 8.18
C ALA A 82 -8.94 11.83 7.71
N ASP A 83 -8.11 10.79 7.64
CA ASP A 83 -6.80 10.82 7.02
C ASP A 83 -6.98 10.33 5.57
N LEU A 84 -7.10 11.28 4.63
CA LEU A 84 -7.56 11.01 3.28
C LEU A 84 -6.63 11.63 2.25
N LEU A 85 -6.48 10.93 1.13
CA LEU A 85 -5.83 11.43 -0.08
C LEU A 85 -6.85 11.48 -1.20
N VAL A 86 -6.91 12.60 -1.92
CA VAL A 86 -7.76 12.76 -3.10
C VAL A 86 -6.90 12.78 -4.35
N PHE A 87 -7.27 11.97 -5.32
CA PHE A 87 -6.57 11.85 -6.58
C PHE A 87 -7.54 12.03 -7.76
N SER A 88 -7.14 12.78 -8.77
CA SER A 88 -7.82 12.85 -10.07
C SER A 88 -7.35 11.77 -11.05
N ARG A 89 -6.31 11.01 -10.69
CA ARG A 89 -5.72 9.93 -11.46
C ARG A 89 -5.56 8.69 -10.59
N ASP A 90 -5.16 7.57 -11.19
CA ASP A 90 -4.91 6.33 -10.46
C ASP A 90 -3.84 6.53 -9.38
N PRO A 91 -4.17 6.35 -8.09
CA PRO A 91 -3.21 6.58 -6.99
C PRO A 91 -2.03 5.61 -6.98
N ILE A 92 -2.13 4.48 -7.68
CA ILE A 92 -1.06 3.47 -7.76
C ILE A 92 -0.13 3.73 -8.95
N ASP A 93 -0.48 4.64 -9.86
CA ASP A 93 0.40 4.96 -10.97
C ASP A 93 1.68 5.65 -10.50
N LEU A 94 2.76 5.42 -11.28
CA LEU A 94 4.06 6.01 -10.98
C LEU A 94 3.99 7.54 -11.08
N LEU A 95 4.64 8.20 -10.14
CA LEU A 95 4.78 9.65 -10.08
C LEU A 95 3.46 10.43 -9.92
N VAL A 96 2.37 9.78 -9.57
CA VAL A 96 1.12 10.46 -9.25
C VAL A 96 1.19 11.03 -7.83
N LYS A 97 0.81 12.30 -7.71
CA LYS A 97 0.69 12.99 -6.42
C LYS A 97 -0.78 13.23 -6.11
N PRO A 98 -1.17 13.24 -4.84
CA PRO A 98 -2.53 13.59 -4.47
C PRO A 98 -2.85 15.06 -4.80
N ASP A 99 -4.08 15.32 -5.23
CA ASP A 99 -4.60 16.68 -5.45
C ASP A 99 -4.92 17.34 -4.11
N ALA A 100 -5.34 16.56 -3.11
CA ALA A 100 -5.58 17.04 -1.76
C ALA A 100 -5.17 16.01 -0.71
N VAL A 101 -4.67 16.51 0.41
CA VAL A 101 -4.25 15.71 1.57
C VAL A 101 -5.01 16.20 2.79
N PHE A 102 -5.73 15.31 3.46
CA PHE A 102 -6.42 15.58 4.71
C PHE A 102 -5.77 14.76 5.82
N VAL A 103 -5.50 15.41 6.93
CA VAL A 103 -5.09 14.76 8.18
C VAL A 103 -6.06 15.18 9.26
N ASP A 104 -6.72 14.19 9.85
CA ASP A 104 -7.74 14.39 10.89
C ASP A 104 -8.84 15.39 10.44
N GLY A 105 -9.23 15.30 9.18
CA GLY A 105 -10.24 16.16 8.55
C GLY A 105 -9.76 17.56 8.13
N ILE A 106 -8.49 17.88 8.35
CA ILE A 106 -7.91 19.19 8.00
C ILE A 106 -7.17 19.05 6.68
N CYS A 107 -7.54 19.89 5.69
CA CYS A 107 -6.84 19.96 4.41
C CYS A 107 -5.48 20.66 4.59
N LEU A 108 -4.40 19.99 4.15
CA LEU A 108 -3.04 20.49 4.31
C LEU A 108 -2.52 21.30 3.11
N ASN A 109 -3.22 21.29 2.00
CA ASN A 109 -2.79 21.96 0.76
C ASN A 109 -3.85 22.83 0.12
#